data_d75c1cef903e0ae8311790dd1efc80f9
#
_entry.id   d75c1cef903e0ae8311790dd1efc80f9
#
_cell.length_a   1.000
_cell.length_b   1.000
_cell.length_c   1.000
_cell.angle_alpha   90.00
_cell.angle_beta   90.00
_cell.angle_gamma   90.00
#
_symmetry.space_group_name_H-M   'P 1'
#
loop_
_entity.id
_entity.type
_entity.pdbx_description
1 polymer ?
#
loop_
_entity_poly.entity_id
_entity_poly.type
_entity_poly.pdbx_seq_one_letter_code
_entity_poly.pdbx_strand_id
1 'polypeptide(L)'
;SWGLSFRTEGKEPVGNASKQALQGYDAVYVGDGTEKVIYLTFDAGYENGYTASILDAFKAHGAPACFFVVGNYLETAPDLVRRMVNEGHIVGNHTYHHYDMSKISDAASFRKELSDVETLFEQTTGEVMKKYYRPPQGIYSEENLKMAKDLGYRTVFWSLAYVDWYQDDQPTKEQAFSKLL
;
A
#
# COMPACT_ATOMS: atom_id res chain seq x y z
N SER A 1 12.03 -3.63 9.48
CA SER A 1 11.15 -2.84 8.59
C SER A 1 11.79 -2.70 7.22
N TRP A 2 10.96 -2.44 6.22
CA TRP A 2 11.41 -2.12 4.87
C TRP A 2 12.26 -0.83 4.86
N GLY A 3 13.35 -0.85 4.12
CA GLY A 3 14.28 0.28 4.01
C GLY A 3 14.96 0.35 2.65
N LEU A 4 15.27 1.54 2.21
CA LEU A 4 15.87 1.85 0.91
C LEU A 4 17.19 2.59 1.06
N SER A 5 18.12 2.32 0.16
CA SER A 5 19.36 3.07 -0.03
C SER A 5 19.42 3.64 -1.45
N PHE A 6 19.53 4.96 -1.56
CA PHE A 6 19.74 5.67 -2.82
C PHE A 6 21.25 5.88 -3.00
N ARG A 7 21.87 5.07 -3.86
CA ARG A 7 23.34 5.05 -4.03
C ARG A 7 23.82 5.82 -5.24
N THR A 8 23.00 5.88 -6.27
CA THR A 8 23.37 6.48 -7.56
C THR A 8 22.15 7.20 -8.11
N GLU A 9 22.32 8.47 -8.47
CA GLU A 9 21.27 9.26 -9.09
C GLU A 9 20.79 8.61 -10.40
N GLY A 10 19.49 8.64 -10.64
CA GLY A 10 18.87 8.03 -11.83
C GLY A 10 18.89 6.49 -11.87
N LYS A 11 19.29 5.84 -10.77
CA LYS A 11 19.24 4.39 -10.65
C LYS A 11 18.22 3.96 -9.62
N GLU A 12 17.72 2.74 -9.82
CA GLU A 12 16.80 2.10 -8.90
C GLU A 12 17.39 2.05 -7.47
N PRO A 13 16.61 2.37 -6.44
CA PRO A 13 17.06 2.25 -5.06
C PRO A 13 17.26 0.78 -4.67
N VAL A 14 18.20 0.56 -3.77
CA VAL A 14 18.50 -0.77 -3.24
C VAL A 14 17.71 -0.99 -1.96
N GLY A 15 16.84 -2.00 -1.95
CA GLY A 15 16.12 -2.42 -0.76
C GLY A 15 17.02 -3.17 0.24
N ASN A 16 16.59 -3.23 1.50
CA ASN A 16 17.26 -4.04 2.53
C ASN A 16 17.00 -5.55 2.39
N ALA A 17 16.13 -5.95 1.46
CA ALA A 17 16.04 -7.29 0.92
C ALA A 17 16.18 -7.25 -0.60
N SER A 18 16.83 -8.26 -1.19
CA SER A 18 17.02 -8.30 -2.64
C SER A 18 15.70 -8.60 -3.39
N LYS A 19 15.60 -8.13 -4.63
CA LYS A 19 14.47 -8.49 -5.52
C LYS A 19 14.25 -10.00 -5.59
N GLN A 20 15.31 -10.76 -5.73
CA GLN A 20 15.25 -12.22 -5.84
C GLN A 20 14.71 -12.86 -4.57
N ALA A 21 15.13 -12.40 -3.39
CA ALA A 21 14.60 -12.88 -2.12
C ALA A 21 13.11 -12.57 -1.99
N LEU A 22 12.71 -11.34 -2.34
CA LEU A 22 11.30 -10.92 -2.30
C LEU A 22 10.42 -11.70 -3.29
N GLN A 23 10.90 -11.97 -4.49
CA GLN A 23 10.19 -12.78 -5.48
C GLN A 23 9.84 -14.18 -4.96
N GLY A 24 10.70 -14.78 -4.14
CA GLY A 24 10.44 -16.06 -3.48
C GLY A 24 9.17 -16.04 -2.61
N TYR A 25 8.79 -14.88 -2.11
CA TYR A 25 7.59 -14.63 -1.31
C TYR A 25 6.46 -13.93 -2.07
N ASP A 26 6.54 -13.82 -3.40
CA ASP A 26 5.66 -12.99 -4.21
C ASP A 26 5.56 -11.55 -3.67
N ALA A 27 6.69 -10.97 -3.30
CA ALA A 27 6.80 -9.61 -2.81
C ALA A 27 7.58 -8.73 -3.78
N VAL A 28 7.20 -7.46 -3.88
CA VAL A 28 7.80 -6.49 -4.81
C VAL A 28 7.95 -5.12 -4.15
N TYR A 29 8.89 -4.31 -4.63
CA TYR A 29 9.03 -2.91 -4.24
C TYR A 29 9.25 -1.96 -5.41
N VAL A 30 9.44 -2.49 -6.59
CA VAL A 30 9.75 -1.74 -7.81
C VAL A 30 9.23 -2.52 -9.02
N GLY A 31 8.84 -1.81 -10.06
CA GLY A 31 8.43 -2.41 -11.33
C GLY A 31 9.61 -2.93 -12.15
N ASP A 32 9.34 -3.31 -13.38
CA ASP A 32 10.32 -3.87 -14.33
C ASP A 32 11.46 -2.87 -14.65
N GLY A 33 11.18 -1.57 -14.70
CA GLY A 33 12.18 -0.56 -15.04
C GLY A 33 12.53 -0.47 -16.53
N THR A 34 11.96 -1.32 -17.36
CA THR A 34 12.16 -1.27 -18.84
C THR A 34 11.28 -0.21 -19.49
N GLU A 35 10.21 0.17 -18.85
CA GLU A 35 9.25 1.18 -19.29
C GLU A 35 9.26 2.40 -18.36
N LYS A 36 8.94 3.58 -18.91
CA LYS A 36 8.77 4.81 -18.12
C LYS A 36 7.38 4.82 -17.48
N VAL A 37 7.19 3.98 -16.45
CA VAL A 37 5.94 3.85 -15.71
C VAL A 37 6.18 4.11 -14.24
N ILE A 38 5.28 4.89 -13.62
CA ILE A 38 5.23 5.11 -12.18
C ILE A 38 3.97 4.47 -11.64
N TYR A 39 4.10 3.68 -10.58
CA TYR A 39 2.98 3.10 -9.83
C TYR A 39 2.76 3.93 -8.57
N LEU A 40 1.69 4.72 -8.57
CA LEU A 40 1.32 5.54 -7.41
C LEU A 40 0.51 4.71 -6.41
N THR A 41 0.95 4.72 -5.17
CA THR A 41 0.31 3.98 -4.08
C THR A 41 0.12 4.87 -2.86
N PHE A 42 -0.97 4.65 -2.14
CA PHE A 42 -1.35 5.39 -0.93
C PHE A 42 -1.69 4.42 0.18
N ASP A 43 -1.24 4.72 1.39
CA ASP A 43 -1.66 4.00 2.59
C ASP A 43 -2.72 4.84 3.31
N ALA A 44 -3.94 4.31 3.43
CA ALA A 44 -5.09 5.02 3.94
C ALA A 44 -5.57 4.42 5.27
N GLY A 45 -5.14 5.03 6.38
CA GLY A 45 -5.50 4.63 7.73
C GLY A 45 -6.75 5.34 8.26
N TYR A 46 -6.90 6.61 7.94
CA TYR A 46 -8.07 7.44 8.27
C TYR A 46 -8.24 8.53 7.21
N GLU A 47 -9.45 9.07 7.09
CA GLU A 47 -9.73 10.17 6.17
C GLU A 47 -9.49 11.53 6.85
N ASN A 48 -8.71 12.38 6.19
CA ASN A 48 -8.39 13.73 6.67
C ASN A 48 -8.83 14.83 5.69
N GLY A 49 -9.80 14.55 4.82
CA GLY A 49 -10.40 15.51 3.89
C GLY A 49 -9.67 15.66 2.55
N TYR A 50 -8.65 14.87 2.28
CA TYR A 50 -7.84 15.01 1.06
C TYR A 50 -8.13 13.97 -0.01
N THR A 51 -8.66 12.80 0.34
CA THR A 51 -8.81 11.69 -0.62
C THR A 51 -9.72 12.04 -1.77
N ALA A 52 -10.80 12.80 -1.54
CA ALA A 52 -11.71 13.21 -2.61
C ALA A 52 -10.98 14.04 -3.70
N SER A 53 -10.17 15.01 -3.31
CA SER A 53 -9.39 15.84 -4.24
C SER A 53 -8.27 15.06 -4.94
N ILE A 54 -7.68 14.07 -4.27
CA ILE A 54 -6.71 13.14 -4.88
C ILE A 54 -7.40 12.33 -5.98
N LEU A 55 -8.57 11.77 -5.70
CA LEU A 55 -9.36 11.02 -6.70
C LEU A 55 -9.79 11.91 -7.87
N ASP A 56 -10.19 13.17 -7.61
CA ASP A 56 -10.50 14.14 -8.67
C ASP A 56 -9.30 14.38 -9.58
N ALA A 57 -8.10 14.53 -9.02
CA ALA A 57 -6.88 14.72 -9.79
C ALA A 57 -6.57 13.49 -10.67
N PHE A 58 -6.66 12.28 -10.13
CA PHE A 58 -6.48 11.05 -10.90
C PHE A 58 -7.50 10.93 -12.04
N LYS A 59 -8.76 11.24 -11.77
CA LYS A 59 -9.81 11.21 -12.77
C LYS A 59 -9.54 12.22 -13.89
N ALA A 60 -9.13 13.44 -13.56
CA ALA A 60 -8.80 14.48 -14.52
C ALA A 60 -7.64 14.09 -15.45
N HIS A 61 -6.70 13.28 -14.96
CA HIS A 61 -5.53 12.84 -15.72
C HIS A 61 -5.65 11.41 -16.30
N GLY A 62 -6.79 10.73 -16.07
CA GLY A 62 -6.99 9.36 -16.54
C GLY A 62 -5.97 8.37 -15.96
N ALA A 63 -5.45 8.64 -14.75
CA ALA A 63 -4.40 7.87 -14.13
C ALA A 63 -4.97 6.97 -13.01
N PRO A 64 -4.75 5.66 -13.04
CA PRO A 64 -5.10 4.77 -11.93
C PRO A 64 -4.04 4.80 -10.83
N ALA A 65 -4.45 4.47 -9.59
CA ALA A 65 -3.56 4.30 -8.45
C ALA A 65 -3.97 3.08 -7.63
N CYS A 66 -3.16 2.73 -6.63
CA CYS A 66 -3.50 1.70 -5.65
C CYS A 66 -3.61 2.33 -4.26
N PHE A 67 -4.71 2.05 -3.56
CA PHE A 67 -4.96 2.50 -2.19
C PHE A 67 -4.96 1.28 -1.26
N PHE A 68 -4.01 1.23 -0.33
CA PHE A 68 -3.98 0.21 0.72
C PHE A 68 -4.77 0.73 1.92
N VAL A 69 -5.92 0.11 2.18
CA VAL A 69 -6.86 0.58 3.20
C VAL A 69 -6.85 -0.32 4.44
N VAL A 70 -6.98 0.31 5.62
CA VAL A 70 -7.21 -0.41 6.87
C VAL A 70 -8.70 -0.54 7.17
N GLY A 71 -9.07 -1.39 8.14
CA GLY A 71 -10.45 -1.57 8.56
C GLY A 71 -11.13 -0.24 8.92
N ASN A 72 -10.48 0.60 9.72
CA ASN A 72 -11.01 1.91 10.11
C ASN A 72 -11.35 2.82 8.92
N TYR A 73 -10.54 2.80 7.86
CA TYR A 73 -10.83 3.60 6.67
C TYR A 73 -12.10 3.12 5.95
N LEU A 74 -12.27 1.81 5.83
CA LEU A 74 -13.48 1.20 5.28
C LEU A 74 -14.74 1.52 6.10
N GLU A 75 -14.61 1.53 7.43
CA GLU A 75 -15.73 1.84 8.34
C GLU A 75 -16.15 3.31 8.27
N THR A 76 -15.18 4.21 8.21
CA THR A 76 -15.42 5.65 8.36
C THR A 76 -15.56 6.40 7.02
N ALA A 77 -15.01 5.87 5.94
CA ALA A 77 -15.05 6.48 4.60
C ALA A 77 -15.50 5.50 3.49
N PRO A 78 -16.59 4.73 3.69
CA PRO A 78 -17.02 3.71 2.72
C PRO A 78 -17.34 4.28 1.34
N ASP A 79 -17.87 5.52 1.26
CA ASP A 79 -18.21 6.17 0.00
C ASP A 79 -16.95 6.46 -0.84
N LEU A 80 -15.84 6.84 -0.20
CA LEU A 80 -14.58 7.05 -0.88
C LEU A 80 -13.99 5.74 -1.41
N VAL A 81 -14.13 4.64 -0.66
CA VAL A 81 -13.70 3.31 -1.13
C VAL A 81 -14.54 2.85 -2.33
N ARG A 82 -15.85 3.04 -2.28
CA ARG A 82 -16.73 2.77 -3.45
C ARG A 82 -16.30 3.62 -4.64
N ARG A 83 -15.97 4.88 -4.42
CA ARG A 83 -15.48 5.78 -5.46
C ARG A 83 -14.15 5.30 -6.05
N MET A 84 -13.20 4.84 -5.23
CA MET A 84 -11.93 4.25 -5.70
C MET A 84 -12.18 3.12 -6.67
N VAL A 85 -13.04 2.17 -6.31
CA VAL A 85 -13.39 1.02 -7.16
C VAL A 85 -14.07 1.47 -8.46
N ASN A 86 -15.08 2.34 -8.37
CA ASN A 86 -15.86 2.80 -9.53
C ASN A 86 -15.03 3.63 -10.50
N GLU A 87 -13.99 4.32 -10.04
CA GLU A 87 -13.09 5.14 -10.87
C GLU A 87 -11.86 4.36 -11.37
N GLY A 88 -11.81 3.04 -11.15
CA GLY A 88 -10.80 2.14 -11.74
C GLY A 88 -9.51 2.03 -10.96
N HIS A 89 -9.48 2.44 -9.70
CA HIS A 89 -8.34 2.25 -8.82
C HIS A 89 -8.29 0.84 -8.24
N ILE A 90 -7.11 0.38 -7.84
CA ILE A 90 -6.94 -0.83 -7.06
C ILE A 90 -7.08 -0.46 -5.58
N VAL A 91 -7.87 -1.24 -4.84
CA VAL A 91 -7.92 -1.16 -3.38
C VAL A 91 -7.24 -2.41 -2.83
N GLY A 92 -6.13 -2.21 -2.12
CA GLY A 92 -5.34 -3.25 -1.49
C GLY A 92 -5.56 -3.31 0.02
N ASN A 93 -5.05 -4.36 0.64
CA ASN A 93 -5.22 -4.69 2.04
C ASN A 93 -4.05 -4.13 2.87
N HIS A 94 -4.38 -3.30 3.89
CA HIS A 94 -3.40 -2.76 4.82
C HIS A 94 -3.64 -3.23 6.26
N THR A 95 -4.26 -4.39 6.42
CA THR A 95 -4.73 -5.02 7.66
C THR A 95 -5.93 -4.31 8.30
N TYR A 96 -6.60 -4.99 9.22
CA TYR A 96 -7.77 -4.40 9.86
C TYR A 96 -7.42 -3.38 10.94
N HIS A 97 -6.45 -3.70 11.82
CA HIS A 97 -6.09 -2.87 12.97
C HIS A 97 -4.75 -2.12 12.82
N HIS A 98 -4.06 -2.28 11.69
CA HIS A 98 -2.74 -1.66 11.45
C HIS A 98 -1.69 -2.07 12.50
N TYR A 99 -1.73 -3.32 12.97
CA TYR A 99 -0.74 -3.85 13.90
C TYR A 99 0.63 -4.06 13.24
N ASP A 100 1.67 -4.11 14.09
CA ASP A 100 2.96 -4.68 13.68
C ASP A 100 2.79 -6.19 13.44
N MET A 101 2.57 -6.54 12.17
CA MET A 101 2.28 -7.90 11.76
C MET A 101 3.45 -8.86 12.03
N SER A 102 4.68 -8.36 12.16
CA SER A 102 5.85 -9.20 12.47
C SER A 102 5.79 -9.84 13.88
N LYS A 103 4.94 -9.32 14.73
CA LYS A 103 4.68 -9.88 16.07
C LYS A 103 3.60 -10.96 16.09
N ILE A 104 2.91 -11.17 14.96
CA ILE A 104 1.89 -12.20 14.81
C ILE A 104 2.55 -13.43 14.19
N SER A 105 2.77 -14.45 15.00
CA SER A 105 3.42 -15.70 14.59
C SER A 105 2.44 -16.81 14.22
N ASP A 106 1.17 -16.71 14.65
CA ASP A 106 0.18 -17.70 14.29
C ASP A 106 -0.57 -17.34 13.00
N ALA A 107 -0.69 -18.31 12.10
CA ALA A 107 -1.28 -18.13 10.79
C ALA A 107 -2.78 -17.75 10.85
N ALA A 108 -3.51 -18.15 11.88
CA ALA A 108 -4.94 -17.86 12.00
C ALA A 108 -5.16 -16.36 12.32
N SER A 109 -4.40 -15.81 13.26
CA SER A 109 -4.46 -14.38 13.61
C SER A 109 -3.98 -13.51 12.44
N PHE A 110 -2.91 -13.92 11.76
CA PHE A 110 -2.45 -13.22 10.55
C PHE A 110 -3.53 -13.21 9.46
N ARG A 111 -4.13 -14.37 9.18
CA ARG A 111 -5.24 -14.48 8.23
C ARG A 111 -6.41 -13.59 8.62
N LYS A 112 -6.77 -13.56 9.91
CA LYS A 112 -7.91 -12.78 10.39
C LYS A 112 -7.75 -11.29 10.11
N GLU A 113 -6.57 -10.72 10.34
CA GLU A 113 -6.27 -9.32 10.03
C GLU A 113 -6.51 -8.96 8.56
N LEU A 114 -6.28 -9.90 7.65
CA LEU A 114 -6.51 -9.70 6.21
C LEU A 114 -7.94 -10.03 5.80
N SER A 115 -8.51 -11.12 6.29
CA SER A 115 -9.85 -11.56 5.89
C SER A 115 -10.97 -10.67 6.41
N ASP A 116 -10.78 -10.03 7.56
CA ASP A 116 -11.75 -9.06 8.09
C ASP A 116 -11.84 -7.83 7.16
N VAL A 117 -10.71 -7.38 6.61
CA VAL A 117 -10.69 -6.30 5.60
C VAL A 117 -11.38 -6.74 4.30
N GLU A 118 -11.09 -7.96 3.82
CA GLU A 118 -11.74 -8.52 2.62
C GLU A 118 -13.27 -8.55 2.78
N THR A 119 -13.73 -9.04 3.93
CA THR A 119 -15.15 -9.15 4.23
C THR A 119 -15.83 -7.78 4.26
N LEU A 120 -15.23 -6.82 4.94
CA LEU A 120 -15.76 -5.47 5.03
C LEU A 120 -15.73 -4.76 3.67
N PHE A 121 -14.67 -4.97 2.88
CA PHE A 121 -14.57 -4.44 1.52
C PHE A 121 -15.68 -4.99 0.61
N GLU A 122 -15.92 -6.29 0.65
CA GLU A 122 -16.99 -6.92 -0.14
C GLU A 122 -18.38 -6.42 0.30
N GLN A 123 -18.62 -6.28 1.60
CA GLN A 123 -19.84 -5.66 2.12
C GLN A 123 -20.02 -4.21 1.66
N THR A 124 -18.93 -3.46 1.59
CA THR A 124 -18.94 -2.05 1.21
C THR A 124 -19.12 -1.83 -0.28
N THR A 125 -18.47 -2.63 -1.12
CA THR A 125 -18.38 -2.39 -2.57
C THR A 125 -19.15 -3.39 -3.42
N GLY A 126 -19.50 -4.55 -2.87
CA GLY A 126 -20.09 -5.69 -3.61
C GLY A 126 -19.06 -6.46 -4.46
N GLU A 127 -17.79 -6.12 -4.37
CA GLU A 127 -16.71 -6.75 -5.14
C GLU A 127 -15.73 -7.51 -4.26
N VAL A 128 -15.10 -8.54 -4.81
CA VAL A 128 -14.01 -9.28 -4.16
C VAL A 128 -12.75 -8.44 -4.20
N MET A 129 -12.08 -8.31 -3.05
CA MET A 129 -10.86 -7.52 -2.91
C MET A 129 -9.70 -8.14 -3.71
N LYS A 130 -8.94 -7.30 -4.41
CA LYS A 130 -7.69 -7.70 -5.05
C LYS A 130 -6.66 -8.12 -3.99
N LYS A 131 -5.91 -9.17 -4.27
CA LYS A 131 -4.93 -9.77 -3.34
C LYS A 131 -3.58 -9.01 -3.34
N TYR A 132 -3.61 -7.71 -3.07
CA TYR A 132 -2.44 -6.89 -2.81
C TYR A 132 -2.41 -6.49 -1.33
N TYR A 133 -1.27 -6.70 -0.70
CA TYR A 133 -1.05 -6.46 0.72
C TYR A 133 0.15 -5.54 0.93
N ARG A 134 0.03 -4.60 1.84
CA ARG A 134 1.17 -3.83 2.33
C ARG A 134 1.21 -3.95 3.85
N PRO A 135 2.33 -4.44 4.42
CA PRO A 135 2.47 -4.52 5.86
C PRO A 135 2.50 -3.12 6.48
N PRO A 136 1.77 -2.90 7.59
CA PRO A 136 1.81 -1.64 8.32
C PRO A 136 3.24 -1.20 8.62
N GLN A 137 3.54 0.09 8.40
CA GLN A 137 4.85 0.71 8.59
C GLN A 137 6.00 0.04 7.81
N GLY A 138 5.69 -0.84 6.86
CA GLY A 138 6.69 -1.67 6.18
C GLY A 138 7.41 -2.65 7.10
N ILE A 139 6.86 -2.95 8.28
CA ILE A 139 7.45 -3.92 9.20
C ILE A 139 7.00 -5.32 8.80
N TYR A 140 7.96 -6.22 8.61
CA TYR A 140 7.71 -7.58 8.17
C TYR A 140 8.72 -8.57 8.72
N SER A 141 8.38 -9.86 8.66
CA SER A 141 9.29 -10.99 8.80
C SER A 141 9.17 -11.89 7.57
N GLU A 142 10.14 -12.76 7.34
CA GLU A 142 10.05 -13.75 6.26
C GLU A 142 8.85 -14.69 6.45
N GLU A 143 8.56 -15.05 7.71
CA GLU A 143 7.39 -15.86 8.04
C GLU A 143 6.08 -15.14 7.64
N ASN A 144 5.97 -13.84 7.90
CA ASN A 144 4.79 -13.06 7.48
C ASN A 144 4.67 -12.95 5.95
N LEU A 145 5.80 -12.78 5.24
CA LEU A 145 5.79 -12.78 3.78
C LEU A 145 5.31 -14.13 3.23
N LYS A 146 5.74 -15.23 3.87
CA LYS A 146 5.26 -16.57 3.51
C LYS A 146 3.77 -16.73 3.78
N MET A 147 3.28 -16.29 4.96
CA MET A 147 1.86 -16.34 5.31
C MET A 147 1.01 -15.56 4.30
N ALA A 148 1.45 -14.35 3.91
CA ALA A 148 0.75 -13.54 2.90
C ALA A 148 0.70 -14.26 1.55
N LYS A 149 1.82 -14.83 1.10
CA LYS A 149 1.90 -15.62 -0.13
C LYS A 149 0.97 -16.83 -0.08
N ASP A 150 0.96 -17.58 1.02
CA ASP A 150 0.11 -18.77 1.19
C ASP A 150 -1.39 -18.42 1.14
N LEU A 151 -1.77 -17.19 1.47
CA LEU A 151 -3.11 -16.63 1.33
C LEU A 151 -3.40 -16.06 -0.08
N GLY A 152 -2.45 -16.16 -1.00
CA GLY A 152 -2.57 -15.66 -2.37
C GLY A 152 -2.29 -14.18 -2.55
N TYR A 153 -1.73 -13.51 -1.54
CA TYR A 153 -1.38 -12.11 -1.62
C TYR A 153 -0.02 -11.86 -2.27
N ARG A 154 0.04 -10.79 -3.07
CA ARG A 154 1.30 -10.15 -3.43
C ARG A 154 1.58 -9.05 -2.41
N THR A 155 2.73 -9.13 -1.73
CA THR A 155 3.19 -8.08 -0.81
C THR A 155 3.86 -6.95 -1.60
N VAL A 156 3.40 -5.72 -1.38
CA VAL A 156 3.86 -4.54 -2.12
C VAL A 156 4.50 -3.55 -1.16
N PHE A 157 5.82 -3.39 -1.25
CA PHE A 157 6.56 -2.32 -0.60
C PHE A 157 6.59 -1.07 -1.51
N TRP A 158 7.57 -0.20 -1.34
CA TRP A 158 7.74 1.02 -2.13
C TRP A 158 9.19 1.21 -2.55
N SER A 159 9.41 1.93 -3.64
CA SER A 159 10.74 2.32 -4.11
C SER A 159 11.09 3.78 -3.82
N LEU A 160 10.10 4.57 -3.47
CA LEU A 160 10.22 5.94 -3.02
C LEU A 160 9.06 6.25 -2.07
N ALA A 161 9.34 6.92 -0.97
CA ALA A 161 8.35 7.46 -0.05
C ALA A 161 8.92 8.66 0.70
N TYR A 162 8.04 9.49 1.24
CA TYR A 162 8.39 10.53 2.19
C TYR A 162 7.35 10.59 3.31
N VAL A 163 7.70 11.23 4.41
CA VAL A 163 6.81 11.35 5.56
C VAL A 163 5.73 12.38 5.25
N ASP A 164 4.47 11.96 5.24
CA ASP A 164 3.29 12.78 4.95
C ASP A 164 2.16 12.64 5.99
N TRP A 165 2.40 11.84 7.04
CA TRP A 165 1.36 11.52 8.03
C TRP A 165 1.37 12.41 9.28
N TYR A 166 2.39 13.27 9.48
CA TYR A 166 2.39 14.24 10.56
C TYR A 166 1.59 15.48 10.16
N GLN A 167 0.46 15.73 10.82
CA GLN A 167 -0.45 16.84 10.46
C GLN A 167 0.22 18.21 10.63
N ASP A 168 1.06 18.36 11.65
CA ASP A 168 1.73 19.61 11.99
C ASP A 168 3.12 19.79 11.36
N ASP A 169 3.59 18.80 10.59
CA ASP A 169 4.92 18.79 9.95
C ASP A 169 4.82 18.24 8.53
N GLN A 170 3.98 18.84 7.72
CA GLN A 170 3.82 18.49 6.31
C GLN A 170 4.95 19.10 5.47
N PRO A 171 5.54 18.35 4.52
CA PRO A 171 6.50 18.92 3.59
C PRO A 171 5.85 19.99 2.72
N THR A 172 6.59 21.04 2.40
CA THR A 172 6.13 22.02 1.41
C THR A 172 5.99 21.34 0.04
N LYS A 173 5.23 21.96 -0.85
CA LYS A 173 5.08 21.49 -2.24
C LYS A 173 6.45 21.34 -2.93
N GLU A 174 7.34 22.29 -2.72
CA GLU A 174 8.70 22.29 -3.27
C GLU A 174 9.53 21.12 -2.71
N GLN A 175 9.44 20.87 -1.40
CA GLN A 175 10.12 19.74 -0.74
C GLN A 175 9.58 18.40 -1.25
N ALA A 176 8.26 18.25 -1.39
CA ALA A 176 7.65 17.05 -1.94
C ALA A 176 8.10 16.82 -3.39
N PHE A 177 8.03 17.84 -4.24
CA PHE A 177 8.45 17.73 -5.64
C PHE A 177 9.93 17.42 -5.78
N SER A 178 10.81 18.03 -4.97
CA SER A 178 12.25 17.73 -5.03
C SER A 178 12.58 16.27 -4.67
N LYS A 179 11.67 15.56 -3.97
CA LYS A 179 11.82 14.14 -3.69
C LYS A 179 11.18 13.23 -4.75
N LEU A 180 10.12 13.72 -5.40
CA LEU A 180 9.32 12.90 -6.32
C LEU A 180 9.74 13.06 -7.78
N LEU A 181 10.37 14.17 -8.14
CA LEU A 181 10.79 14.53 -9.49
C LEU A 181 12.30 14.70 -9.60
#